data_a0c8d59cec0674394535194bf33107b0
#
_entry.id   a0c8d59cec0674394535194bf33107b0
#
_cell.length_a   1.000
_cell.length_b   1.000
_cell.length_c   1.000
_cell.angle_alpha   90.00
_cell.angle_beta   90.00
_cell.angle_gamma   90.00
#
_symmetry.space_group_name_H-M   'P 1'
#
loop_
_entity.id
_entity.type
_entity.pdbx_description
1 polymer ?
#
loop_
_entity_poly.entity_id
_entity_poly.type
_entity_poly.pdbx_seq_one_letter_code
_entity_poly.pdbx_strand_id
1 'polypeptide(L)'
;MGKADKYWHIQMYKPEGKGGIEIDSMKMLQEPNPVIGTGEWDALDCIQFKDVENGTIVFVREGNKALALCEIIDEAFRSNELENKYYNTNYRHVKILAWAKDYKQPRPQLFSQGTFKSCKSSTEQYHYIDEWLKYIKIHGRRENATFSR
;
A
#
# COMPACT_ATOMS: atom_id res chain seq x y z
N MET A 1 10.13 24.80 3.52
CA MET A 1 10.00 23.54 2.81
C MET A 1 8.85 22.72 3.34
N GLY A 2 7.99 22.27 2.48
CA GLY A 2 6.86 21.44 2.89
C GLY A 2 7.30 20.07 3.37
N LYS A 3 6.58 19.51 4.30
CA LYS A 3 6.80 18.13 4.70
C LYS A 3 6.32 17.20 3.59
N ALA A 4 7.01 16.09 3.43
CA ALA A 4 6.54 15.04 2.55
C ALA A 4 5.17 14.56 3.04
N ASP A 5 4.30 14.19 2.12
CA ASP A 5 3.00 13.65 2.49
C ASP A 5 3.19 12.35 3.26
N LYS A 6 2.45 12.17 4.34
CA LYS A 6 2.55 11.00 5.19
C LYS A 6 1.84 9.79 4.62
N TYR A 7 0.77 10.03 3.90
CA TYR A 7 -0.13 8.98 3.45
C TYR A 7 -0.18 8.97 1.93
N TRP A 8 -0.05 7.78 1.39
CA TRP A 8 -0.10 7.54 -0.05
C TRP A 8 -1.06 6.40 -0.31
N HIS A 9 -1.55 6.27 -1.52
CA HIS A 9 -2.25 5.06 -1.93
C HIS A 9 -1.57 4.48 -3.18
N ILE A 10 -1.63 3.18 -3.29
CA ILE A 10 -1.09 2.46 -4.43
C ILE A 10 -2.17 1.55 -5.00
N GLN A 11 -2.31 1.57 -6.31
CA GLN A 11 -3.13 0.61 -7.01
C GLN A 11 -2.24 -0.47 -7.57
N MET A 12 -2.36 -1.67 -7.03
CA MET A 12 -1.64 -2.81 -7.55
C MET A 12 -2.55 -3.52 -8.52
N TYR A 13 -2.22 -3.40 -9.77
CA TYR A 13 -3.10 -3.77 -10.84
C TYR A 13 -2.32 -4.49 -11.92
N LYS A 14 -2.92 -5.55 -12.43
CA LYS A 14 -2.31 -6.31 -13.51
C LYS A 14 -2.31 -5.46 -14.78
N PRO A 15 -1.15 -5.28 -15.43
CA PRO A 15 -1.11 -4.58 -16.71
C PRO A 15 -1.95 -5.33 -17.75
N GLU A 16 -2.70 -4.58 -18.56
CA GLU A 16 -3.47 -5.16 -19.65
C GLU A 16 -2.54 -5.88 -20.63
N GLY A 17 -3.07 -6.91 -21.25
CA GLY A 17 -2.32 -7.64 -22.26
C GLY A 17 -1.34 -8.67 -21.75
N LYS A 18 -1.35 -8.96 -20.48
CA LYS A 18 -0.49 -9.99 -19.90
C LYS A 18 -1.15 -11.38 -19.92
N GLY A 19 -1.75 -11.73 -21.06
CA GLY A 19 -2.13 -13.10 -21.35
C GLY A 19 -3.09 -13.79 -20.39
N GLY A 20 -3.97 -13.04 -19.76
CA GLY A 20 -4.95 -13.63 -18.86
C GLY A 20 -4.37 -14.13 -17.52
N ILE A 21 -3.09 -13.93 -17.29
CA ILE A 21 -2.51 -14.31 -16.00
C ILE A 21 -2.98 -13.31 -14.96
N GLU A 22 -3.66 -13.81 -13.95
CA GLU A 22 -4.06 -12.96 -12.83
C GLU A 22 -2.87 -12.74 -11.91
N ILE A 23 -2.58 -11.48 -11.66
CA ILE A 23 -1.64 -11.12 -10.61
C ILE A 23 -2.47 -10.99 -9.35
N ASP A 24 -2.15 -11.81 -8.39
CA ASP A 24 -2.83 -11.74 -7.11
C ASP A 24 -2.06 -10.77 -6.22
N SER A 25 -2.51 -9.53 -6.20
CA SER A 25 -1.88 -8.50 -5.36
C SER A 25 -1.90 -8.88 -3.90
N MET A 26 -2.90 -9.62 -3.48
CA MET A 26 -2.96 -10.11 -2.10
C MET A 26 -1.78 -11.02 -1.80
N LYS A 27 -1.35 -11.83 -2.75
CA LYS A 27 -0.18 -12.71 -2.55
C LYS A 27 1.11 -11.93 -2.34
N MET A 28 1.23 -10.76 -2.98
CA MET A 28 2.39 -9.89 -2.75
C MET A 28 2.45 -9.47 -1.28
N LEU A 29 1.31 -9.17 -0.70
CA LEU A 29 1.21 -8.76 0.70
C LEU A 29 1.35 -9.96 1.66
N GLN A 30 1.19 -11.15 1.16
CA GLN A 30 1.29 -12.40 1.95
C GLN A 30 2.64 -13.09 1.80
N GLU A 31 3.56 -12.52 1.02
CA GLU A 31 4.91 -13.06 0.95
C GLU A 31 5.54 -13.07 2.35
N PRO A 32 6.49 -13.96 2.62
CA PRO A 32 7.20 -13.93 3.91
C PRO A 32 7.77 -12.55 4.25
N ASN A 33 8.24 -11.83 3.23
CA ASN A 33 8.61 -10.43 3.35
C ASN A 33 7.67 -9.64 2.43
N PRO A 34 6.53 -9.14 2.95
CA PRO A 34 5.53 -8.50 2.10
C PRO A 34 6.09 -7.36 1.26
N VAL A 35 5.59 -7.24 0.05
CA VAL A 35 6.03 -6.22 -0.89
C VAL A 35 4.85 -5.52 -1.56
N ILE A 36 5.09 -4.27 -1.96
CA ILE A 36 4.26 -3.56 -2.93
C ILE A 36 5.14 -3.27 -4.15
N GLY A 37 4.53 -3.08 -5.31
CA GLY A 37 5.30 -2.94 -6.53
C GLY A 37 4.67 -2.01 -7.56
N THR A 38 5.51 -1.45 -8.43
CA THR A 38 5.07 -0.66 -9.57
C THR A 38 5.86 -1.03 -10.81
N GLY A 39 5.24 -0.79 -11.98
CA GLY A 39 5.96 -0.82 -13.24
C GLY A 39 6.61 0.53 -13.53
N GLU A 40 7.13 0.69 -14.75
CA GLU A 40 7.82 1.92 -15.16
C GLU A 40 7.05 2.74 -16.18
N TRP A 41 5.82 2.35 -16.51
CA TRP A 41 5.06 3.07 -17.56
C TRP A 41 4.62 4.46 -17.12
N ASP A 42 4.54 4.73 -15.81
CA ASP A 42 4.27 6.07 -15.31
C ASP A 42 5.53 6.56 -14.58
N ALA A 43 6.35 7.35 -15.29
CA ALA A 43 7.65 7.75 -14.77
C ALA A 43 7.55 8.51 -13.46
N LEU A 44 6.55 9.40 -13.32
CA LEU A 44 6.40 10.18 -12.10
C LEU A 44 6.03 9.31 -10.91
N ASP A 45 5.06 8.44 -11.10
CA ASP A 45 4.65 7.52 -10.04
C ASP A 45 5.80 6.61 -9.64
N CYS A 46 6.57 6.13 -10.61
CA CYS A 46 7.72 5.28 -10.36
C CYS A 46 8.80 6.02 -9.54
N ILE A 47 9.11 7.26 -9.90
CA ILE A 47 10.08 8.07 -9.18
C ILE A 47 9.62 8.29 -7.74
N GLN A 48 8.36 8.67 -7.57
CA GLN A 48 7.80 8.92 -6.23
C GLN A 48 7.80 7.64 -5.39
N PHE A 49 7.46 6.52 -5.99
CA PHE A 49 7.47 5.23 -5.31
C PHE A 49 8.86 4.89 -4.78
N LYS A 50 9.89 5.19 -5.54
CA LYS A 50 11.27 4.91 -5.13
C LYS A 50 11.80 5.91 -4.11
N ASP A 51 11.24 7.13 -4.09
CA ASP A 51 11.79 8.22 -3.28
C ASP A 51 11.13 8.40 -1.92
N VAL A 52 9.88 7.96 -1.73
CA VAL A 52 9.22 8.20 -0.43
C VAL A 52 10.00 7.55 0.70
N GLU A 53 9.97 8.20 1.84
CA GLU A 53 10.74 7.76 3.00
C GLU A 53 10.19 6.48 3.60
N ASN A 54 11.07 5.72 4.23
CA ASN A 54 10.64 4.62 5.09
C ASN A 54 9.78 5.19 6.21
N GLY A 55 8.75 4.46 6.60
CA GLY A 55 7.75 4.97 7.54
C GLY A 55 6.52 5.55 6.85
N THR A 56 6.57 5.75 5.54
CA THR A 56 5.41 6.24 4.77
C THR A 56 4.29 5.21 4.84
N ILE A 57 3.08 5.69 5.11
CA ILE A 57 1.89 4.85 5.21
C ILE A 57 1.23 4.77 3.83
N VAL A 58 0.93 3.57 3.39
CA VAL A 58 0.37 3.33 2.06
C VAL A 58 -0.92 2.52 2.17
N PHE A 59 -1.99 3.07 1.62
CA PHE A 59 -3.24 2.36 1.43
C PHE A 59 -3.13 1.55 0.15
N VAL A 60 -3.26 0.23 0.26
CA VAL A 60 -3.07 -0.68 -0.87
C VAL A 60 -4.43 -1.13 -1.39
N ARG A 61 -4.63 -0.96 -2.69
CA ARG A 61 -5.87 -1.37 -3.34
C ARG A 61 -5.59 -2.06 -4.66
N GLU A 62 -6.57 -2.83 -5.10
CA GLU A 62 -6.58 -3.44 -6.43
C GLU A 62 -7.89 -3.00 -7.09
N GLY A 63 -7.79 -2.06 -8.03
CA GLY A 63 -8.99 -1.40 -8.56
C GLY A 63 -9.72 -0.69 -7.43
N ASN A 64 -11.01 -1.01 -7.27
CA ASN A 64 -11.82 -0.44 -6.19
C ASN A 64 -11.80 -1.26 -4.91
N LYS A 65 -11.06 -2.36 -4.89
CA LYS A 65 -11.02 -3.25 -3.75
C LYS A 65 -9.88 -2.85 -2.81
N ALA A 66 -10.22 -2.50 -1.59
CA ALA A 66 -9.20 -2.23 -0.56
C ALA A 66 -8.58 -3.54 -0.11
N LEU A 67 -7.27 -3.57 0.06
CA LEU A 67 -6.54 -4.76 0.49
C LEU A 67 -5.96 -4.60 1.89
N ALA A 68 -5.19 -3.54 2.13
CA ALA A 68 -4.47 -3.41 3.39
C ALA A 68 -3.98 -2.00 3.60
N LEU A 69 -3.61 -1.70 4.84
CA LEU A 69 -2.86 -0.51 5.18
C LEU A 69 -1.46 -0.96 5.59
N CYS A 70 -0.46 -0.36 4.99
CA CYS A 70 0.93 -0.80 5.12
C CYS A 70 1.85 0.36 5.45
N GLU A 71 3.02 0.02 5.98
CA GLU A 71 4.09 0.97 6.21
C GLU A 71 5.31 0.53 5.41
N ILE A 72 5.91 1.44 4.64
CA ILE A 72 7.12 1.15 3.88
C ILE A 72 8.28 1.06 4.87
N ILE A 73 9.06 -0.01 4.78
CA ILE A 73 10.12 -0.28 5.76
C ILE A 73 11.52 -0.37 5.14
N ASP A 74 11.62 -0.35 3.81
CA ASP A 74 12.93 -0.50 3.19
C ASP A 74 12.99 0.24 1.85
N GLU A 75 14.19 0.36 1.31
CA GLU A 75 14.43 1.04 0.05
C GLU A 75 13.85 0.27 -1.13
N ALA A 76 13.66 0.99 -2.23
CA ALA A 76 13.21 0.36 -3.48
C ALA A 76 14.28 -0.60 -4.00
N PHE A 77 13.83 -1.69 -4.58
CA PHE A 77 14.73 -2.70 -5.13
C PHE A 77 14.08 -3.38 -6.34
N ARG A 78 14.90 -4.11 -7.08
CA ARG A 78 14.45 -4.95 -8.18
C ARG A 78 14.76 -6.40 -7.84
N SER A 79 13.91 -7.30 -8.33
CA SER A 79 14.10 -8.74 -8.13
C SER A 79 13.56 -9.48 -9.34
N ASN A 80 14.42 -10.25 -9.99
CA ASN A 80 13.99 -11.06 -11.13
C ASN A 80 12.92 -12.08 -10.72
N GLU A 81 13.04 -12.64 -9.53
CA GLU A 81 12.05 -13.57 -9.01
C GLU A 81 10.68 -12.93 -8.87
N LEU A 82 10.64 -11.75 -8.25
CA LEU A 82 9.38 -11.03 -8.06
C LEU A 82 8.83 -10.52 -9.39
N GLU A 83 9.71 -10.05 -10.28
CA GLU A 83 9.28 -9.56 -11.58
C GLU A 83 8.65 -10.69 -12.40
N ASN A 84 9.22 -11.88 -12.37
CA ASN A 84 8.65 -13.05 -13.05
C ASN A 84 7.32 -13.45 -12.45
N LYS A 85 7.16 -13.26 -11.15
CA LYS A 85 5.98 -13.66 -10.41
C LYS A 85 4.84 -12.65 -10.52
N TYR A 86 5.15 -11.36 -10.44
CA TYR A 86 4.15 -10.30 -10.32
C TYR A 86 4.22 -9.25 -11.42
N TYR A 87 5.21 -9.30 -12.28
CA TYR A 87 5.33 -8.45 -13.47
C TYR A 87 5.53 -6.95 -13.18
N ASN A 88 5.88 -6.59 -11.97
CA ASN A 88 6.30 -5.23 -11.64
C ASN A 88 7.82 -5.13 -11.69
N THR A 89 8.32 -3.93 -11.96
CA THR A 89 9.76 -3.71 -12.09
C THR A 89 10.39 -3.31 -10.77
N ASN A 90 9.68 -2.50 -9.99
CA ASN A 90 10.20 -1.93 -8.75
C ASN A 90 9.37 -2.38 -7.57
N TYR A 91 10.03 -2.66 -6.45
CA TYR A 91 9.40 -3.17 -5.25
C TYR A 91 9.90 -2.43 -4.02
N ARG A 92 9.06 -2.38 -2.99
CA ARG A 92 9.46 -1.95 -1.66
C ARG A 92 8.86 -2.92 -0.64
N HIS A 93 9.66 -3.29 0.34
CA HIS A 93 9.15 -4.10 1.45
C HIS A 93 8.26 -3.25 2.33
N VAL A 94 7.20 -3.85 2.84
CA VAL A 94 6.24 -3.18 3.72
C VAL A 94 5.95 -4.04 4.93
N LYS A 95 5.51 -3.36 5.99
CA LYS A 95 4.91 -4.00 7.15
C LYS A 95 3.39 -3.87 7.00
N ILE A 96 2.68 -4.96 7.13
CA ILE A 96 1.21 -4.94 7.11
C ILE A 96 0.73 -4.42 8.45
N LEU A 97 0.05 -3.28 8.45
CA LEU A 97 -0.50 -2.72 9.68
C LEU A 97 -1.88 -3.28 9.96
N ALA A 98 -2.68 -3.48 8.93
CA ALA A 98 -4.00 -4.06 9.05
C ALA A 98 -4.51 -4.51 7.70
N TRP A 99 -5.39 -5.50 7.71
CA TRP A 99 -6.09 -5.97 6.52
C TRP A 99 -7.42 -5.25 6.38
N ALA A 100 -7.79 -4.89 5.17
CA ALA A 100 -9.02 -4.15 4.92
C ALA A 100 -10.25 -4.94 5.35
N LYS A 101 -10.22 -6.25 5.23
CA LYS A 101 -11.34 -7.10 5.64
C LYS A 101 -11.68 -6.97 7.11
N ASP A 102 -10.74 -6.52 7.92
CA ASP A 102 -10.91 -6.40 9.37
C ASP A 102 -11.33 -5.00 9.79
N TYR A 103 -11.45 -4.06 8.83
CA TYR A 103 -11.84 -2.68 9.11
C TYR A 103 -13.19 -2.39 8.46
N LYS A 104 -14.22 -2.26 9.27
CA LYS A 104 -15.62 -2.24 8.79
C LYS A 104 -16.15 -0.86 8.45
N GLN A 105 -15.37 0.19 8.62
CA GLN A 105 -15.83 1.54 8.33
C GLN A 105 -15.93 1.77 6.81
N PRO A 106 -16.95 2.53 6.37
CA PRO A 106 -17.06 2.84 4.95
C PRO A 106 -15.85 3.62 4.46
N ARG A 107 -15.30 3.23 3.32
CA ARG A 107 -14.22 3.97 2.70
C ARG A 107 -14.76 5.00 1.71
N PRO A 108 -13.98 6.04 1.40
CA PRO A 108 -14.35 6.96 0.33
C PRO A 108 -14.50 6.20 -0.99
N GLN A 109 -15.45 6.61 -1.81
CA GLN A 109 -15.70 5.93 -3.06
C GLN A 109 -14.54 6.01 -4.04
N LEU A 110 -13.87 7.14 -4.06
CA LEU A 110 -12.87 7.39 -5.08
C LEU A 110 -11.55 7.79 -4.47
N PHE A 111 -10.54 6.97 -4.69
CA PHE A 111 -9.17 7.41 -4.64
C PHE A 111 -8.81 7.97 -6.01
N SER A 112 -7.88 8.90 -6.06
CA SER A 112 -7.47 9.49 -7.31
C SER A 112 -6.92 8.42 -8.26
N GLN A 113 -7.02 8.69 -9.55
CA GLN A 113 -6.44 7.83 -10.57
C GLN A 113 -4.93 7.82 -10.45
N GLY A 114 -4.32 6.74 -10.91
CA GLY A 114 -2.87 6.61 -10.92
C GLY A 114 -2.37 5.49 -10.04
N THR A 115 -1.14 5.07 -10.29
CA THR A 115 -0.57 3.91 -9.63
C THR A 115 -0.13 4.22 -8.20
N PHE A 116 0.51 5.36 -7.99
CA PHE A 116 1.05 5.73 -6.68
C PHE A 116 0.90 7.22 -6.49
N LYS A 117 0.00 7.62 -5.60
CA LYS A 117 -0.35 9.03 -5.40
C LYS A 117 -0.42 9.37 -3.92
N SER A 118 -0.05 10.61 -3.60
CA SER A 118 -0.18 11.11 -2.24
C SER A 118 -1.63 11.41 -1.89
N CYS A 119 -1.94 11.29 -0.61
CA CYS A 119 -3.24 11.71 -0.08
C CYS A 119 -3.04 13.02 0.66
N LYS A 120 -3.60 14.10 0.12
CA LYS A 120 -3.46 15.43 0.70
C LYS A 120 -4.31 15.55 1.97
N SER A 121 -3.85 16.32 2.93
CA SER A 121 -4.48 16.42 4.25
C SER A 121 -5.92 16.93 4.21
N SER A 122 -6.33 17.58 3.13
CA SER A 122 -7.69 18.08 2.97
C SER A 122 -8.66 17.05 2.38
N THR A 123 -8.19 15.85 2.03
CA THR A 123 -9.01 14.88 1.31
C THR A 123 -9.67 13.87 2.24
N GLU A 124 -10.79 13.30 1.76
CA GLU A 124 -11.45 12.21 2.49
C GLU A 124 -10.55 10.99 2.62
N GLN A 125 -9.71 10.75 1.60
CA GLN A 125 -8.77 9.64 1.62
C GLN A 125 -7.79 9.75 2.77
N TYR A 126 -7.27 10.95 3.00
CA TYR A 126 -6.37 11.20 4.11
C TYR A 126 -7.07 10.91 5.44
N HIS A 127 -8.27 11.45 5.60
CA HIS A 127 -9.02 11.28 6.85
C HIS A 127 -9.37 9.81 7.10
N TYR A 128 -9.71 9.09 6.04
CA TYR A 128 -10.00 7.67 6.15
C TYR A 128 -8.78 6.90 6.68
N ILE A 129 -7.60 7.16 6.09
CA ILE A 129 -6.37 6.49 6.52
C ILE A 129 -6.03 6.88 7.96
N ASP A 130 -6.17 8.16 8.29
CA ASP A 130 -5.86 8.67 9.63
C ASP A 130 -6.75 8.01 10.69
N GLU A 131 -8.03 7.90 10.42
CA GLU A 131 -8.97 7.24 11.31
C GLU A 131 -8.66 5.75 11.46
N TRP A 132 -8.29 5.11 10.36
CA TRP A 132 -7.91 3.70 10.39
C TRP A 132 -6.67 3.48 11.26
N LEU A 133 -5.67 4.35 11.14
CA LEU A 133 -4.48 4.27 11.99
C LEU A 133 -4.83 4.43 13.46
N LYS A 134 -5.73 5.35 13.79
CA LYS A 134 -6.19 5.52 15.18
C LYS A 134 -6.87 4.25 15.68
N TYR A 135 -7.70 3.66 14.85
CA TYR A 135 -8.36 2.39 15.17
C TYR A 135 -7.34 1.29 15.45
N ILE A 136 -6.33 1.16 14.60
CA ILE A 136 -5.27 0.17 14.75
C ILE A 136 -4.55 0.35 16.08
N LYS A 137 -4.20 1.58 16.41
CA LYS A 137 -3.48 1.86 17.65
C LYS A 137 -4.29 1.46 18.89
N ILE A 138 -5.57 1.76 18.87
CA ILE A 138 -6.45 1.44 20.00
C ILE A 138 -6.61 -0.06 20.15
N HIS A 139 -6.94 -0.75 19.06
CA HIS A 139 -7.21 -2.18 19.09
C HIS A 139 -5.94 -3.00 19.26
N GLY A 140 -4.82 -2.55 18.70
CA GLY A 140 -3.53 -3.19 18.89
C GLY A 140 -3.08 -3.16 20.34
N ARG A 141 -3.33 -2.06 21.03
CA ARG A 141 -3.02 -1.97 22.46
C ARG A 141 -3.83 -2.96 23.29
N ARG A 142 -5.12 -3.13 22.95
CA ARG A 142 -5.97 -4.09 23.64
C ARG A 142 -5.48 -5.51 23.45
N GLU A 143 -5.11 -5.84 22.22
CA GLU A 143 -4.57 -7.16 21.91
C GLU A 143 -3.27 -7.40 22.66
N ASN A 144 -2.39 -6.42 22.65
CA ASN A 144 -1.11 -6.53 23.36
C ASN A 144 -1.32 -6.69 24.86
N ALA A 145 -2.25 -5.94 25.44
CA ALA A 145 -2.56 -6.07 26.85
C ALA A 145 -3.08 -7.46 27.18
N THR A 146 -3.87 -8.03 26.29
CA THR A 146 -4.39 -9.38 26.48
C THR A 146 -3.29 -10.42 26.44
N PHE A 147 -2.37 -10.29 25.51
CA PHE A 147 -1.27 -11.26 25.36
C PHE A 147 -0.13 -11.06 26.36
N SER A 148 -0.10 -9.95 27.02
CA SER A 148 0.99 -9.62 27.96
C SER A 148 0.89 -10.32 29.32
N ARG A 149 -0.14 -11.06 29.51
CA ARG A 149 -0.31 -11.76 30.80
C ARG A 149 0.71 -12.85 30.99
#